data_a601ae8f17a15cbfdfad13ea1efab548
#
_entry.id   a601ae8f17a15cbfdfad13ea1efab548
#
_cell.length_a   1.000
_cell.length_b   1.000
_cell.length_c   1.000
_cell.angle_alpha   90.00
_cell.angle_beta   90.00
_cell.angle_gamma   90.00
#
_symmetry.space_group_name_H-M   'P 1'
#
loop_
_entity.id
_entity.type
_entity.pdbx_description
1 polymer ?
#
loop_
_entity_poly.entity_id
_entity_poly.type
_entity_poly.pdbx_seq_one_letter_code
_entity_poly.pdbx_strand_id
1 'polypeptide(L)'
;LKGSGVVVGKIKILIVDDSAFMRKLITDFLTEDSRMSVVGTARNGQDALKKIKELKPDVVTMDVEMPIMDGISALERIMKESPVPVIMLSSTTKVGAENTIQAMQIGAIDFIAKPSGAISLDLYKVKDELIEKVVSASKVKLSKLLISPMQEKKPISNRVSYSKIEPKEEKTVKIVDSKWNPASSKLIVLGTSTGGPRALQHVITKLPASINAPILIVQHMPAGFTQSLANRLNSLSEITVKEAEDGETIQKGIAYIAPGGYHLRVKSSGNTLVIELDQSTPVNGHRPSVDVMFESASELNNYDKLAVIMTGMGSDGTNGLIKLVNSGRVKSIAESKETSIVFGMPKAAIATNYVDEVQNVENIAQTIMKYV
;
A
#
# COMPACT_ATOMS: atom_id res chain seq x y z
N LEU A 1 16.74 -35.55 -21.99
CA LEU A 1 17.13 -34.21 -21.48
C LEU A 1 16.40 -33.99 -20.16
N LYS A 2 17.11 -34.23 -19.03
CA LYS A 2 16.60 -33.93 -17.71
C LYS A 2 16.68 -32.41 -17.51
N GLY A 3 15.53 -31.73 -17.45
CA GLY A 3 15.45 -30.34 -17.03
C GLY A 3 15.88 -30.24 -15.56
N SER A 4 16.95 -29.48 -15.31
CA SER A 4 17.38 -29.08 -13.97
C SER A 4 16.34 -28.11 -13.41
N GLY A 5 15.31 -28.63 -12.77
CA GLY A 5 14.40 -27.81 -11.96
C GLY A 5 15.20 -27.22 -10.82
N VAL A 6 15.35 -25.89 -10.82
CA VAL A 6 15.84 -25.15 -9.64
C VAL A 6 14.87 -25.48 -8.50
N VAL A 7 15.33 -26.25 -7.53
CA VAL A 7 14.57 -26.49 -6.30
C VAL A 7 14.55 -25.16 -5.54
N VAL A 8 13.52 -24.36 -5.79
CA VAL A 8 13.26 -23.16 -4.98
C VAL A 8 12.91 -23.67 -3.57
N GLY A 9 13.76 -23.36 -2.59
CA GLY A 9 13.54 -23.74 -1.20
C GLY A 9 12.18 -23.22 -0.72
N LYS A 10 11.51 -23.96 0.17
CA LYS A 10 10.23 -23.51 0.75
C LYS A 10 10.45 -22.27 1.60
N ILE A 11 9.47 -21.36 1.58
CA ILE A 11 9.42 -20.15 2.43
C ILE A 11 9.29 -20.62 3.89
N LYS A 12 10.29 -20.28 4.73
CA LYS A 12 10.30 -20.62 6.15
C LYS A 12 9.50 -19.58 6.94
N ILE A 13 8.51 -20.02 7.68
CA ILE A 13 7.60 -19.13 8.41
C ILE A 13 7.65 -19.42 9.89
N LEU A 14 7.79 -18.37 10.70
CA LEU A 14 7.58 -18.41 12.15
C LEU A 14 6.22 -17.80 12.47
N ILE A 15 5.38 -18.53 13.19
CA ILE A 15 4.06 -18.08 13.61
C ILE A 15 4.13 -17.63 15.07
N VAL A 16 3.70 -16.41 15.37
CA VAL A 16 3.72 -15.83 16.71
C VAL A 16 2.31 -15.38 17.08
N ASP A 17 1.73 -16.02 18.07
CA ASP A 17 0.37 -15.73 18.59
C ASP A 17 0.26 -16.38 19.99
N ASP A 18 -0.42 -15.77 20.95
CA ASP A 18 -0.56 -16.32 22.29
C ASP A 18 -1.59 -17.46 22.34
N SER A 19 -2.58 -17.44 21.43
CA SER A 19 -3.62 -18.46 21.30
C SER A 19 -3.07 -19.75 20.64
N ALA A 20 -3.12 -20.87 21.35
CA ALA A 20 -2.74 -22.17 20.79
C ALA A 20 -3.63 -22.55 19.58
N PHE A 21 -4.91 -22.17 19.62
CA PHE A 21 -5.86 -22.38 18.54
C PHE A 21 -5.44 -21.62 17.28
N MET A 22 -5.12 -20.32 17.40
CA MET A 22 -4.69 -19.51 16.27
C MET A 22 -3.38 -20.00 15.67
N ARG A 23 -2.40 -20.37 16.51
CA ARG A 23 -1.15 -20.96 16.01
C ARG A 23 -1.39 -22.24 15.20
N LYS A 24 -2.30 -23.11 15.66
CA LYS A 24 -2.66 -24.34 14.93
C LYS A 24 -3.35 -24.01 13.61
N LEU A 25 -4.36 -23.14 13.64
CA LEU A 25 -5.12 -22.74 12.46
C LEU A 25 -4.24 -22.14 11.37
N ILE A 26 -3.38 -21.18 11.73
CA ILE A 26 -2.45 -20.53 10.79
C ILE A 26 -1.44 -21.57 10.26
N THR A 27 -0.97 -22.49 11.11
CA THR A 27 -0.11 -23.60 10.68
C THR A 27 -0.79 -24.43 9.62
N ASP A 28 -2.05 -24.83 9.84
CA ASP A 28 -2.81 -25.64 8.90
C ASP A 28 -2.99 -24.91 7.57
N PHE A 29 -3.38 -23.64 7.59
CA PHE A 29 -3.51 -22.82 6.38
C PHE A 29 -2.23 -22.72 5.57
N LEU A 30 -1.10 -22.45 6.22
CA LEU A 30 0.17 -22.25 5.53
C LEU A 30 0.78 -23.58 5.04
N THR A 31 0.56 -24.70 5.74
CA THR A 31 1.11 -26.01 5.35
C THR A 31 0.37 -26.67 4.18
N GLU A 32 -0.85 -26.23 3.88
CA GLU A 32 -1.57 -26.66 2.68
C GLU A 32 -0.90 -26.15 1.38
N ASP A 33 -0.15 -25.06 1.43
CA ASP A 33 0.58 -24.56 0.27
C ASP A 33 2.00 -25.17 0.23
N SER A 34 2.29 -25.88 -0.86
CA SER A 34 3.57 -26.61 -1.03
C SER A 34 4.81 -25.70 -1.05
N ARG A 35 4.61 -24.40 -1.30
CA ARG A 35 5.70 -23.39 -1.31
C ARG A 35 6.15 -23.00 0.09
N MET A 36 5.41 -23.38 1.15
CA MET A 36 5.60 -22.92 2.51
C MET A 36 6.09 -24.01 3.47
N SER A 37 6.76 -23.59 4.53
CA SER A 37 7.19 -24.46 5.62
C SER A 37 7.15 -23.69 6.93
N VAL A 38 6.29 -24.11 7.87
CA VAL A 38 6.29 -23.55 9.22
C VAL A 38 7.46 -24.16 9.98
N VAL A 39 8.47 -23.35 10.28
CA VAL A 39 9.71 -23.78 10.95
C VAL A 39 9.61 -23.72 12.47
N GLY A 40 8.59 -23.04 13.00
CA GLY A 40 8.34 -22.96 14.43
C GLY A 40 7.14 -22.09 14.77
N THR A 41 6.75 -22.11 16.04
CA THR A 41 5.73 -21.22 16.61
C THR A 41 6.25 -20.58 17.89
N ALA A 42 5.79 -19.36 18.21
CA ALA A 42 6.10 -18.64 19.44
C ALA A 42 4.79 -18.13 20.08
N ARG A 43 4.78 -17.95 21.40
CA ARG A 43 3.58 -17.58 22.17
C ARG A 43 3.59 -16.14 22.71
N ASN A 44 4.66 -15.42 22.48
CA ASN A 44 4.82 -13.99 22.81
C ASN A 44 6.03 -13.42 22.08
N GLY A 45 6.22 -12.11 22.16
CA GLY A 45 7.31 -11.42 21.47
C GLY A 45 8.71 -11.83 21.95
N GLN A 46 8.88 -12.17 23.23
CA GLN A 46 10.17 -12.60 23.76
C GLN A 46 10.60 -13.97 23.20
N ASP A 47 9.69 -14.92 23.12
CA ASP A 47 9.90 -16.23 22.49
C ASP A 47 10.17 -16.08 20.99
N ALA A 48 9.46 -15.15 20.33
CA ALA A 48 9.68 -14.84 18.92
C ALA A 48 11.11 -14.36 18.63
N LEU A 49 11.61 -13.39 19.41
CA LEU A 49 12.98 -12.86 19.24
C LEU A 49 14.05 -13.96 19.36
N LYS A 50 13.90 -14.90 20.30
CA LYS A 50 14.79 -16.04 20.44
C LYS A 50 14.73 -16.93 19.20
N LYS A 51 13.52 -17.33 18.78
CA LYS A 51 13.32 -18.26 17.67
C LYS A 51 13.70 -17.66 16.30
N ILE A 52 13.56 -16.35 16.10
CA ILE A 52 14.04 -15.68 14.89
C ILE A 52 15.56 -15.88 14.73
N LYS A 53 16.33 -15.71 15.80
CA LYS A 53 17.81 -15.90 15.78
C LYS A 53 18.19 -17.36 15.52
N GLU A 54 17.45 -18.30 16.10
CA GLU A 54 17.70 -19.75 15.99
C GLU A 54 17.26 -20.32 14.63
N LEU A 55 16.04 -20.02 14.20
CA LEU A 55 15.37 -20.67 13.05
C LEU A 55 15.58 -19.93 11.73
N LYS A 56 15.95 -18.64 11.80
CA LYS A 56 16.16 -17.76 10.64
C LYS A 56 14.99 -17.88 9.62
N PRO A 57 13.76 -17.52 10.02
CA PRO A 57 12.61 -17.56 9.13
C PRO A 57 12.75 -16.53 8.01
N ASP A 58 12.10 -16.78 6.86
CA ASP A 58 11.99 -15.82 5.76
C ASP A 58 10.86 -14.80 6.00
N VAL A 59 9.81 -15.20 6.74
CA VAL A 59 8.66 -14.37 7.11
C VAL A 59 8.20 -14.72 8.53
N VAL A 60 7.76 -13.72 9.27
CA VAL A 60 7.09 -13.88 10.58
C VAL A 60 5.65 -13.42 10.47
N THR A 61 4.68 -14.22 10.93
CA THR A 61 3.34 -13.74 11.24
C THR A 61 3.26 -13.46 12.72
N MET A 62 2.75 -12.30 13.13
CA MET A 62 2.82 -11.84 14.52
C MET A 62 1.53 -11.21 14.98
N ASP A 63 0.96 -11.76 16.04
CA ASP A 63 -0.15 -11.14 16.75
C ASP A 63 0.26 -9.81 17.38
N VAL A 64 -0.65 -8.85 17.38
CA VAL A 64 -0.46 -7.54 18.03
C VAL A 64 -0.54 -7.68 19.55
N GLU A 65 -1.56 -8.37 20.06
CA GLU A 65 -1.88 -8.44 21.48
C GLU A 65 -1.37 -9.76 22.09
N MET A 66 -0.29 -9.71 22.86
CA MET A 66 0.31 -10.88 23.53
C MET A 66 0.82 -10.53 24.92
N PRO A 67 0.80 -11.50 25.86
CA PRO A 67 1.38 -11.31 27.19
C PRO A 67 2.91 -11.23 27.15
N ILE A 68 3.51 -10.70 28.21
CA ILE A 68 4.98 -10.59 28.45
C ILE A 68 5.63 -9.55 27.52
N MET A 69 5.48 -9.68 26.21
CA MET A 69 5.93 -8.76 25.18
C MET A 69 4.93 -8.80 24.03
N ASP A 70 4.25 -7.68 23.80
CA ASP A 70 3.30 -7.51 22.71
C ASP A 70 3.99 -7.48 21.32
N GLY A 71 3.18 -7.56 20.25
CA GLY A 71 3.68 -7.61 18.89
C GLY A 71 4.36 -6.33 18.43
N ILE A 72 3.94 -5.15 18.93
CA ILE A 72 4.54 -3.85 18.57
C ILE A 72 5.95 -3.76 19.16
N SER A 73 6.10 -4.03 20.47
CA SER A 73 7.39 -4.05 21.14
C SER A 73 8.33 -5.09 20.55
N ALA A 74 7.80 -6.26 20.16
CA ALA A 74 8.58 -7.29 19.49
C ALA A 74 9.03 -6.84 18.09
N LEU A 75 8.15 -6.22 17.31
CA LEU A 75 8.45 -5.70 15.98
C LEU A 75 9.58 -4.64 16.02
N GLU A 76 9.52 -3.68 16.94
CA GLU A 76 10.56 -2.67 17.11
C GLU A 76 11.95 -3.33 17.34
N ARG A 77 11.99 -4.33 18.20
CA ARG A 77 13.22 -5.08 18.46
C ARG A 77 13.66 -5.92 17.28
N ILE A 78 12.73 -6.57 16.57
CA ILE A 78 13.05 -7.34 15.36
C ILE A 78 13.70 -6.43 14.32
N MET A 79 13.09 -5.28 14.02
CA MET A 79 13.62 -4.35 13.01
C MET A 79 15.00 -3.80 13.38
N LYS A 80 15.31 -3.69 14.67
CA LYS A 80 16.59 -3.18 15.17
C LYS A 80 17.67 -4.28 15.29
N GLU A 81 17.30 -5.47 15.79
CA GLU A 81 18.27 -6.50 16.17
C GLU A 81 18.47 -7.60 15.12
N SER A 82 17.41 -7.99 14.43
CA SER A 82 17.39 -9.12 13.49
C SER A 82 16.27 -8.92 12.47
N PRO A 83 16.38 -7.92 11.58
CA PRO A 83 15.33 -7.58 10.65
C PRO A 83 14.87 -8.77 9.80
N VAL A 84 13.57 -9.00 9.78
CA VAL A 84 12.88 -10.02 8.99
C VAL A 84 11.51 -9.48 8.56
N PRO A 85 10.99 -9.85 7.40
CA PRO A 85 9.63 -9.50 6.98
C PRO A 85 8.58 -9.93 8.00
N VAL A 86 7.75 -9.00 8.50
CA VAL A 86 6.69 -9.27 9.47
C VAL A 86 5.33 -8.89 8.89
N ILE A 87 4.37 -9.80 9.00
CA ILE A 87 2.94 -9.57 8.74
C ILE A 87 2.23 -9.59 10.09
N MET A 88 1.52 -8.50 10.42
CA MET A 88 0.79 -8.41 11.68
C MET A 88 -0.56 -9.13 11.58
N LEU A 89 -0.97 -9.76 12.67
CA LEU A 89 -2.32 -10.29 12.83
C LEU A 89 -3.02 -9.38 13.86
N SER A 90 -4.13 -8.78 13.51
CA SER A 90 -4.76 -7.75 14.33
C SER A 90 -6.25 -7.97 14.51
N SER A 91 -6.74 -7.67 15.72
CA SER A 91 -8.17 -7.61 15.97
C SER A 91 -8.82 -6.45 15.19
N THR A 92 -10.11 -6.57 14.87
CA THR A 92 -10.88 -5.52 14.18
C THR A 92 -11.38 -4.43 15.12
N THR A 93 -10.91 -4.41 16.37
CA THR A 93 -11.21 -3.34 17.33
C THR A 93 -10.53 -2.03 16.93
N LYS A 94 -11.05 -0.90 17.42
CA LYS A 94 -10.43 0.41 17.19
C LYS A 94 -8.97 0.45 17.66
N VAL A 95 -8.70 -0.08 18.85
CA VAL A 95 -7.33 -0.15 19.39
C VAL A 95 -6.44 -1.04 18.53
N GLY A 96 -6.95 -2.20 18.08
CA GLY A 96 -6.21 -3.08 17.18
C GLY A 96 -5.86 -2.40 15.86
N ALA A 97 -6.78 -1.61 15.28
CA ALA A 97 -6.52 -0.86 14.06
C ALA A 97 -5.44 0.23 14.27
N GLU A 98 -5.52 1.00 15.37
CA GLU A 98 -4.49 2.02 15.70
C GLU A 98 -3.10 1.38 15.87
N ASN A 99 -3.01 0.28 16.62
CA ASN A 99 -1.78 -0.48 16.82
C ASN A 99 -1.22 -1.02 15.48
N THR A 100 -2.10 -1.46 14.59
CA THR A 100 -1.69 -1.93 13.26
C THR A 100 -1.07 -0.81 12.43
N ILE A 101 -1.67 0.36 12.41
CA ILE A 101 -1.10 1.52 11.71
C ILE A 101 0.27 1.88 12.29
N GLN A 102 0.44 1.82 13.61
CA GLN A 102 1.74 2.00 14.25
C GLN A 102 2.74 0.93 13.81
N ALA A 103 2.35 -0.35 13.76
CA ALA A 103 3.22 -1.43 13.30
C ALA A 103 3.71 -1.22 11.85
N MET A 104 2.82 -0.75 10.97
CA MET A 104 3.21 -0.44 9.59
C MET A 104 4.28 0.65 9.51
N GLN A 105 4.25 1.63 10.41
CA GLN A 105 5.26 2.70 10.51
C GLN A 105 6.61 2.20 11.04
N ILE A 106 6.59 1.27 11.99
CA ILE A 106 7.80 0.65 12.55
C ILE A 106 8.51 -0.22 11.52
N GLY A 107 7.76 -0.84 10.59
CA GLY A 107 8.36 -1.64 9.52
C GLY A 107 7.67 -2.96 9.23
N ALA A 108 6.46 -3.19 9.74
CA ALA A 108 5.64 -4.30 9.26
C ALA A 108 5.37 -4.14 7.76
N ILE A 109 5.36 -5.25 7.03
CA ILE A 109 5.12 -5.25 5.58
C ILE A 109 3.64 -5.07 5.28
N ASP A 110 2.81 -5.79 6.03
CA ASP A 110 1.36 -5.80 5.88
C ASP A 110 0.70 -6.33 7.16
N PHE A 111 -0.62 -6.39 7.16
CA PHE A 111 -1.38 -6.97 8.25
C PHE A 111 -2.57 -7.78 7.71
N ILE A 112 -3.14 -8.60 8.59
CA ILE A 112 -4.35 -9.37 8.35
C ILE A 112 -5.29 -9.11 9.52
N ALA A 113 -6.53 -8.75 9.22
CA ALA A 113 -7.57 -8.65 10.22
C ALA A 113 -7.98 -10.06 10.70
N LYS A 114 -7.88 -10.30 12.00
CA LYS A 114 -8.37 -11.56 12.60
C LYS A 114 -9.89 -11.63 12.41
N PRO A 115 -10.43 -12.80 12.01
CA PRO A 115 -11.88 -12.94 11.89
C PRO A 115 -12.57 -12.74 13.24
N SER A 116 -13.60 -11.90 13.26
CA SER A 116 -14.45 -11.67 14.42
C SER A 116 -15.53 -12.75 14.48
N GLY A 117 -15.46 -13.68 15.45
CA GLY A 117 -16.50 -14.67 15.71
C GLY A 117 -16.07 -16.13 15.54
N ALA A 118 -16.85 -17.02 16.14
CA ALA A 118 -16.62 -18.46 16.11
C ALA A 118 -16.87 -19.01 14.70
N ILE A 119 -15.85 -19.65 14.14
CA ILE A 119 -15.87 -20.60 13.03
C ILE A 119 -16.85 -20.25 11.89
N SER A 120 -16.39 -19.58 10.84
CA SER A 120 -17.21 -19.36 9.66
C SER A 120 -16.40 -19.30 8.36
N LEU A 121 -17.11 -19.22 7.25
CA LEU A 121 -16.63 -19.02 5.88
C LEU A 121 -15.57 -17.90 5.72
N ASP A 122 -15.49 -16.95 6.66
CA ASP A 122 -14.51 -15.87 6.66
C ASP A 122 -13.08 -16.38 6.94
N LEU A 123 -12.91 -17.53 7.58
CA LEU A 123 -11.59 -18.14 7.80
C LEU A 123 -10.91 -18.55 6.49
N TYR A 124 -11.68 -19.01 5.50
CA TYR A 124 -11.09 -19.37 4.19
C TYR A 124 -10.65 -18.15 3.39
N LYS A 125 -11.38 -17.04 3.48
CA LYS A 125 -10.96 -15.77 2.86
C LYS A 125 -9.64 -15.26 3.46
N VAL A 126 -9.51 -15.35 4.79
CA VAL A 126 -8.29 -15.02 5.51
C VAL A 126 -7.12 -15.91 5.11
N LYS A 127 -7.36 -17.20 4.80
CA LYS A 127 -6.33 -18.14 4.35
C LYS A 127 -5.68 -17.69 3.05
N ASP A 128 -6.47 -17.40 2.03
CA ASP A 128 -5.94 -17.02 0.72
C ASP A 128 -5.17 -15.69 0.82
N GLU A 129 -5.71 -14.71 1.55
CA GLU A 129 -5.05 -13.45 1.82
C GLU A 129 -3.72 -13.65 2.57
N LEU A 130 -3.68 -14.52 3.58
CA LEU A 130 -2.49 -14.86 4.35
C LEU A 130 -1.41 -15.46 3.46
N ILE A 131 -1.76 -16.45 2.64
CA ILE A 131 -0.84 -17.10 1.71
C ILE A 131 -0.23 -16.08 0.75
N GLU A 132 -1.05 -15.25 0.13
CA GLU A 132 -0.59 -14.24 -0.81
C GLU A 132 0.34 -13.21 -0.16
N LYS A 133 -0.01 -12.71 1.03
CA LYS A 133 0.80 -11.76 1.78
C LYS A 133 2.12 -12.37 2.21
N VAL A 134 2.15 -13.63 2.66
CA VAL A 134 3.40 -14.34 3.03
C VAL A 134 4.31 -14.50 1.80
N VAL A 135 3.76 -14.92 0.64
CA VAL A 135 4.54 -15.03 -0.60
C VAL A 135 5.10 -13.67 -1.03
N SER A 136 4.32 -12.61 -0.88
CA SER A 136 4.76 -11.25 -1.22
C SER A 136 5.84 -10.75 -0.26
N ALA A 137 5.63 -10.95 1.05
CA ALA A 137 6.58 -10.55 2.09
C ALA A 137 7.94 -11.25 1.96
N SER A 138 7.95 -12.54 1.60
CA SER A 138 9.20 -13.31 1.42
C SER A 138 10.11 -12.76 0.30
N LYS A 139 9.57 -11.96 -0.62
CA LYS A 139 10.32 -11.34 -1.73
C LYS A 139 10.81 -9.93 -1.41
N VAL A 140 10.43 -9.37 -0.28
CA VAL A 140 10.78 -8.01 0.12
C VAL A 140 12.25 -7.95 0.53
N LYS A 141 12.99 -7.00 -0.02
CA LYS A 141 14.36 -6.74 0.40
C LYS A 141 14.37 -5.97 1.72
N LEU A 142 15.03 -6.50 2.74
CA LEU A 142 15.11 -5.90 4.08
C LEU A 142 15.65 -4.46 4.07
N SER A 143 16.54 -4.12 3.12
CA SER A 143 17.03 -2.74 2.96
C SER A 143 15.92 -1.70 2.75
N LYS A 144 14.77 -2.10 2.19
CA LYS A 144 13.62 -1.22 2.00
C LYS A 144 12.85 -0.94 3.30
N LEU A 145 12.95 -1.84 4.29
CA LEU A 145 12.29 -1.70 5.59
C LEU A 145 13.07 -0.78 6.54
N LEU A 146 14.39 -0.71 6.36
CA LEU A 146 15.30 0.02 7.24
C LEU A 146 15.48 1.50 6.88
N ILE A 147 14.85 1.99 5.81
CA ILE A 147 14.86 3.41 5.46
C ILE A 147 13.96 4.13 6.46
N SER A 148 14.57 4.68 7.52
CA SER A 148 13.88 5.52 8.51
C SER A 148 13.35 6.80 7.86
N PRO A 149 12.13 7.27 8.25
CA PRO A 149 11.56 8.51 7.72
C PRO A 149 12.30 9.78 8.12
N MET A 150 13.30 9.71 9.00
CA MET A 150 14.04 10.87 9.54
C MET A 150 15.54 10.61 9.60
N GLN A 151 16.22 10.84 8.50
CA GLN A 151 17.59 11.38 8.51
C GLN A 151 17.67 12.45 7.44
N GLU A 152 17.65 13.71 7.88
CA GLU A 152 18.12 14.83 7.10
C GLU A 152 19.54 14.56 6.63
N LYS A 153 19.71 14.14 5.38
CA LYS A 153 21.03 14.10 4.76
C LYS A 153 21.40 15.50 4.37
N LYS A 154 22.45 16.04 5.03
CA LYS A 154 23.20 17.20 4.56
C LYS A 154 23.54 17.02 3.07
N PRO A 155 23.49 18.08 2.25
CA PRO A 155 23.73 17.98 0.83
C PRO A 155 25.19 17.58 0.59
N ILE A 156 25.42 16.39 0.08
CA ILE A 156 26.72 15.99 -0.46
C ILE A 156 26.73 16.44 -1.92
N SER A 157 27.49 17.51 -2.15
CA SER A 157 27.87 17.96 -3.49
C SER A 157 28.85 16.96 -4.09
N ASN A 158 28.36 16.03 -4.91
CA ASN A 158 29.22 15.29 -5.83
C ASN A 158 28.60 15.32 -7.23
N ARG A 159 29.23 16.11 -8.08
CA ARG A 159 29.03 16.07 -9.53
C ARG A 159 29.49 14.69 -10.03
N VAL A 160 28.56 13.85 -10.42
CA VAL A 160 28.85 12.66 -11.20
C VAL A 160 28.55 13.00 -12.67
N SER A 161 29.61 12.91 -13.50
CA SER A 161 29.52 13.11 -14.94
C SER A 161 28.81 11.90 -15.58
N TYR A 162 27.71 12.17 -16.28
CA TYR A 162 26.99 11.18 -17.04
C TYR A 162 27.68 10.94 -18.38
N SER A 163 28.17 9.71 -18.64
CA SER A 163 28.51 9.24 -19.96
C SER A 163 27.25 8.94 -20.76
N LYS A 164 27.15 9.50 -21.95
CA LYS A 164 26.08 9.27 -22.93
C LYS A 164 25.99 7.78 -23.28
N ILE A 165 24.84 7.18 -23.01
CA ILE A 165 24.41 5.93 -23.64
C ILE A 165 23.38 6.30 -24.69
N GLU A 166 23.68 5.98 -25.96
CA GLU A 166 22.78 6.23 -27.09
C GLU A 166 21.53 5.36 -26.97
N PRO A 167 20.32 5.92 -27.21
CA PRO A 167 19.08 5.15 -27.14
C PRO A 167 18.87 4.36 -28.44
N LYS A 168 18.59 3.06 -28.31
CA LYS A 168 18.01 2.27 -29.41
C LYS A 168 16.58 2.76 -29.66
N GLU A 169 16.28 2.99 -30.94
CA GLU A 169 14.95 3.40 -31.42
C GLU A 169 13.88 2.38 -31.03
N GLU A 170 13.02 2.74 -30.07
CA GLU A 170 11.73 2.11 -29.81
C GLU A 170 10.62 2.93 -30.47
N LYS A 171 9.71 2.23 -31.13
CA LYS A 171 8.59 2.80 -31.88
C LYS A 171 7.74 3.65 -30.96
N THR A 172 7.82 4.97 -31.12
CA THR A 172 6.98 5.95 -30.42
C THR A 172 5.53 5.80 -30.86
N VAL A 173 4.69 5.28 -29.97
CA VAL A 173 3.25 5.52 -30.01
C VAL A 173 3.06 7.01 -29.76
N LYS A 174 2.44 7.73 -30.69
CA LYS A 174 2.14 9.16 -30.55
C LYS A 174 1.19 9.33 -29.36
N ILE A 175 1.74 9.68 -28.18
CA ILE A 175 0.98 10.20 -27.07
C ILE A 175 0.37 11.52 -27.57
N VAL A 176 -0.94 11.62 -27.54
CA VAL A 176 -1.66 12.89 -27.78
C VAL A 176 -1.17 13.83 -26.67
N ASP A 177 -0.38 14.82 -27.09
CA ASP A 177 0.17 15.85 -26.19
C ASP A 177 -0.98 16.77 -25.73
N SER A 178 -1.78 16.28 -24.78
CA SER A 178 -2.82 17.06 -24.14
C SER A 178 -2.11 18.08 -23.26
N LYS A 179 -2.02 19.32 -23.72
CA LYS A 179 -1.34 20.42 -23.00
C LYS A 179 -1.94 20.51 -21.59
N TRP A 180 -1.18 20.07 -20.61
CA TRP A 180 -1.49 20.27 -19.19
C TRP A 180 -1.71 21.76 -18.95
N ASN A 181 -2.87 22.14 -18.41
CA ASN A 181 -3.21 23.53 -18.19
C ASN A 181 -3.02 23.91 -16.71
N PRO A 182 -2.02 24.71 -16.36
CA PRO A 182 -1.78 25.14 -14.98
C PRO A 182 -2.98 25.85 -14.34
N ALA A 183 -3.81 26.53 -15.14
CA ALA A 183 -4.96 27.30 -14.65
C ALA A 183 -6.24 26.45 -14.47
N SER A 184 -6.27 25.20 -14.92
CA SER A 184 -7.47 24.36 -14.77
C SER A 184 -7.60 23.82 -13.33
N SER A 185 -8.81 23.48 -12.93
CA SER A 185 -9.05 22.75 -11.69
C SER A 185 -8.39 21.36 -11.75
N LYS A 186 -7.77 20.95 -10.66
CA LYS A 186 -7.05 19.67 -10.55
C LYS A 186 -7.79 18.73 -9.61
N LEU A 187 -7.65 17.43 -9.88
CA LEU A 187 -8.05 16.36 -8.98
C LEU A 187 -6.91 15.33 -8.91
N ILE A 188 -6.45 15.03 -7.71
CA ILE A 188 -5.46 13.98 -7.48
C ILE A 188 -6.19 12.71 -7.07
N VAL A 189 -5.89 11.60 -7.74
CA VAL A 189 -6.41 10.28 -7.43
C VAL A 189 -5.26 9.32 -7.18
N LEU A 190 -5.23 8.68 -6.01
CA LEU A 190 -4.08 7.92 -5.53
C LEU A 190 -4.49 6.52 -5.10
N GLY A 191 -3.79 5.49 -5.59
CA GLY A 191 -4.04 4.09 -5.27
C GLY A 191 -2.84 3.39 -4.63
N THR A 192 -3.09 2.64 -3.54
CA THR A 192 -2.08 1.86 -2.81
C THR A 192 -2.65 0.58 -2.20
N SER A 193 -1.76 -0.36 -1.83
CA SER A 193 -2.11 -1.61 -1.15
C SER A 193 -1.03 -2.02 -0.14
N THR A 194 -0.42 -3.19 -0.24
CA THR A 194 0.67 -3.68 0.62
C THR A 194 1.84 -2.68 0.67
N GLY A 195 2.24 -2.27 1.87
CA GLY A 195 3.22 -1.19 2.08
C GLY A 195 2.65 0.22 1.93
N GLY A 196 1.38 0.34 1.51
CA GLY A 196 0.68 1.59 1.25
C GLY A 196 0.63 2.56 2.43
N PRO A 197 0.27 2.14 3.66
CA PRO A 197 0.22 3.05 4.80
C PRO A 197 1.54 3.80 5.03
N ARG A 198 2.67 3.12 4.86
CA ARG A 198 4.00 3.72 4.94
C ARG A 198 4.28 4.67 3.77
N ALA A 199 3.96 4.26 2.54
CA ALA A 199 4.15 5.09 1.35
C ALA A 199 3.27 6.35 1.42
N LEU A 200 2.01 6.23 1.85
CA LEU A 200 1.10 7.37 2.08
C LEU A 200 1.68 8.34 3.10
N GLN A 201 2.25 7.85 4.19
CA GLN A 201 2.90 8.74 5.16
C GLN A 201 4.05 9.53 4.51
N HIS A 202 4.90 8.87 3.71
CA HIS A 202 6.00 9.56 3.02
C HIS A 202 5.53 10.65 2.04
N VAL A 203 4.37 10.49 1.43
CA VAL A 203 3.84 11.41 0.42
C VAL A 203 2.95 12.47 1.05
N ILE A 204 1.91 12.05 1.77
CA ILE A 204 0.84 12.94 2.25
C ILE A 204 1.36 13.94 3.30
N THR A 205 2.25 13.51 4.19
CA THR A 205 2.81 14.40 5.23
C THR A 205 3.79 15.45 4.70
N LYS A 206 4.19 15.34 3.42
CA LYS A 206 5.06 16.33 2.76
C LYS A 206 4.31 17.29 1.85
N LEU A 207 3.00 17.12 1.71
CA LEU A 207 2.20 18.06 0.93
C LEU A 207 1.92 19.31 1.76
N PRO A 208 2.17 20.52 1.21
CA PRO A 208 1.97 21.76 1.95
C PRO A 208 0.48 22.09 2.09
N ALA A 209 0.12 22.84 3.13
CA ALA A 209 -1.24 23.34 3.36
C ALA A 209 -1.80 24.16 2.18
N SER A 210 -0.91 24.72 1.35
CA SER A 210 -1.26 25.54 0.18
C SER A 210 -1.65 24.73 -1.06
N ILE A 211 -1.69 23.39 -1.00
CA ILE A 211 -2.03 22.57 -2.16
C ILE A 211 -3.42 22.93 -2.71
N ASN A 212 -3.47 23.28 -4.00
CA ASN A 212 -4.67 23.81 -4.65
C ASN A 212 -5.52 22.72 -5.34
N ALA A 213 -5.50 21.50 -4.81
CA ALA A 213 -6.24 20.36 -5.34
C ALA A 213 -6.80 19.48 -4.22
N PRO A 214 -7.96 18.85 -4.40
CA PRO A 214 -8.41 17.75 -3.56
C PRO A 214 -7.67 16.46 -3.91
N ILE A 215 -7.61 15.54 -2.94
CA ILE A 215 -6.94 14.25 -3.08
C ILE A 215 -7.91 13.13 -2.69
N LEU A 216 -8.17 12.20 -3.60
CA LEU A 216 -8.91 10.98 -3.32
C LEU A 216 -7.93 9.81 -3.22
N ILE A 217 -8.06 9.01 -2.17
CA ILE A 217 -7.12 7.93 -1.86
C ILE A 217 -7.87 6.62 -1.69
N VAL A 218 -7.46 5.60 -2.43
CA VAL A 218 -7.81 4.21 -2.16
C VAL A 218 -6.59 3.51 -1.58
N GLN A 219 -6.75 3.01 -0.36
CA GLN A 219 -5.86 2.05 0.27
C GLN A 219 -6.66 0.76 0.51
N HIS A 220 -6.19 -0.37 -0.01
CA HIS A 220 -6.85 -1.65 0.25
C HIS A 220 -6.73 -2.02 1.72
N MET A 221 -7.78 -1.73 2.48
CA MET A 221 -7.86 -2.02 3.92
C MET A 221 -9.31 -2.29 4.33
N PRO A 222 -9.54 -3.13 5.36
CA PRO A 222 -10.86 -3.37 5.92
C PRO A 222 -11.45 -2.12 6.61
N ALA A 223 -12.76 -2.17 6.85
CA ALA A 223 -13.45 -1.14 7.63
C ALA A 223 -12.82 -0.95 9.03
N GLY A 224 -12.80 0.28 9.50
CA GLY A 224 -12.18 0.68 10.78
C GLY A 224 -10.68 0.95 10.69
N PHE A 225 -9.94 0.23 9.84
CA PHE A 225 -8.52 0.50 9.62
C PHE A 225 -8.28 1.75 8.77
N THR A 226 -9.16 2.03 7.81
CA THR A 226 -9.10 3.22 6.96
C THR A 226 -9.32 4.50 7.76
N GLN A 227 -10.24 4.49 8.73
CA GLN A 227 -10.41 5.61 9.67
C GLN A 227 -9.17 5.84 10.55
N SER A 228 -8.57 4.76 11.07
CA SER A 228 -7.34 4.86 11.88
C SER A 228 -6.17 5.40 11.06
N LEU A 229 -6.05 4.98 9.79
CA LEU A 229 -5.06 5.51 8.86
C LEU A 229 -5.30 7.01 8.58
N ALA A 230 -6.54 7.42 8.32
CA ALA A 230 -6.90 8.81 8.11
C ALA A 230 -6.52 9.69 9.32
N ASN A 231 -6.93 9.28 10.52
CA ASN A 231 -6.60 9.98 11.77
C ASN A 231 -5.09 10.13 11.96
N ARG A 232 -4.34 9.05 11.69
CA ARG A 232 -2.88 9.06 11.82
C ARG A 232 -2.21 9.98 10.82
N LEU A 233 -2.59 9.90 9.56
CA LEU A 233 -2.05 10.80 8.52
C LEU A 233 -2.41 12.25 8.82
N ASN A 234 -3.64 12.53 9.26
CA ASN A 234 -4.07 13.88 9.64
C ASN A 234 -3.21 14.47 10.76
N SER A 235 -2.86 13.65 11.76
CA SER A 235 -2.02 14.12 12.88
C SER A 235 -0.58 14.45 12.51
N LEU A 236 -0.12 14.04 11.32
CA LEU A 236 1.25 14.20 10.83
C LEU A 236 1.35 15.17 9.64
N SER A 237 0.24 15.62 9.09
CA SER A 237 0.18 16.39 7.84
C SER A 237 -0.21 17.85 8.08
N GLU A 238 0.23 18.73 7.20
CA GLU A 238 -0.25 20.12 7.15
C GLU A 238 -1.63 20.25 6.50
N ILE A 239 -1.97 19.32 5.58
CA ILE A 239 -3.29 19.24 4.96
C ILE A 239 -4.25 18.45 5.85
N THR A 240 -5.56 18.67 5.68
CA THR A 240 -6.57 17.84 6.34
C THR A 240 -6.65 16.47 5.67
N VAL A 241 -6.64 15.41 6.48
CA VAL A 241 -6.83 14.03 6.01
C VAL A 241 -8.00 13.41 6.77
N LYS A 242 -8.98 12.88 6.06
CA LYS A 242 -10.15 12.24 6.69
C LYS A 242 -10.59 10.99 5.90
N GLU A 243 -11.35 10.13 6.54
CA GLU A 243 -12.12 9.11 5.84
C GLU A 243 -13.28 9.80 5.10
N ALA A 244 -13.57 9.38 3.88
CA ALA A 244 -14.58 9.95 3.03
C ALA A 244 -16.00 9.63 3.53
N GLU A 245 -16.93 10.57 3.40
CA GLU A 245 -18.34 10.41 3.74
C GLU A 245 -19.22 10.47 2.48
N ASP A 246 -20.28 9.68 2.44
CA ASP A 246 -21.22 9.70 1.30
C ASP A 246 -21.93 11.05 1.16
N GLY A 247 -22.02 11.55 -0.07
CA GLY A 247 -22.65 12.86 -0.36
C GLY A 247 -21.79 14.08 -0.01
N GLU A 248 -20.56 13.88 0.51
CA GLU A 248 -19.70 14.98 0.93
C GLU A 248 -19.17 15.78 -0.28
N THR A 249 -19.21 17.11 -0.15
CA THR A 249 -18.61 18.02 -1.16
C THR A 249 -17.10 18.03 -1.02
N ILE A 250 -16.41 17.71 -2.12
CA ILE A 250 -14.94 17.62 -2.17
C ILE A 250 -14.32 19.02 -2.18
N GLN A 251 -13.35 19.26 -1.27
CA GLN A 251 -12.67 20.54 -1.10
C GLN A 251 -11.18 20.43 -1.38
N LYS A 252 -10.58 21.50 -1.90
CA LYS A 252 -9.13 21.62 -2.09
C LYS A 252 -8.40 21.59 -0.75
N GLY A 253 -7.20 21.04 -0.72
CA GLY A 253 -6.40 20.93 0.51
C GLY A 253 -6.85 19.83 1.47
N ILE A 254 -7.80 19.00 1.05
CA ILE A 254 -8.27 17.84 1.83
C ILE A 254 -7.97 16.55 1.07
N ALA A 255 -7.46 15.57 1.80
CA ALA A 255 -7.27 14.20 1.34
C ALA A 255 -8.37 13.30 1.93
N TYR A 256 -9.11 12.63 1.07
CA TYR A 256 -10.22 11.75 1.40
C TYR A 256 -9.81 10.29 1.20
N ILE A 257 -9.80 9.50 2.26
CA ILE A 257 -9.50 8.07 2.20
C ILE A 257 -10.80 7.30 2.05
N ALA A 258 -10.87 6.45 1.04
CA ALA A 258 -12.02 5.56 0.82
C ALA A 258 -12.25 4.65 2.02
N PRO A 259 -13.46 4.60 2.61
CA PRO A 259 -13.74 3.71 3.74
C PRO A 259 -13.69 2.23 3.32
N GLY A 260 -13.11 1.39 4.17
CA GLY A 260 -13.10 -0.05 3.96
C GLY A 260 -14.52 -0.61 3.85
N GLY A 261 -14.74 -1.49 2.89
CA GLY A 261 -16.08 -2.06 2.63
C GLY A 261 -16.96 -1.24 1.69
N TYR A 262 -16.49 -0.09 1.19
CA TYR A 262 -17.18 0.73 0.20
C TYR A 262 -16.25 1.05 -0.96
N HIS A 263 -16.79 1.17 -2.17
CA HIS A 263 -16.12 1.84 -3.27
C HIS A 263 -16.30 3.34 -3.13
N LEU A 264 -15.24 4.10 -3.40
CA LEU A 264 -15.29 5.55 -3.50
C LEU A 264 -15.38 5.94 -4.97
N ARG A 265 -16.40 6.69 -5.30
CA ARG A 265 -16.59 7.34 -6.61
C ARG A 265 -16.64 8.84 -6.43
N VAL A 266 -16.37 9.56 -7.51
CA VAL A 266 -16.54 11.01 -7.57
C VAL A 266 -17.47 11.36 -8.70
N LYS A 267 -18.39 12.31 -8.45
CA LYS A 267 -19.32 12.82 -9.47
C LYS A 267 -19.39 14.34 -9.43
N SER A 268 -19.73 14.95 -10.57
CA SER A 268 -20.07 16.37 -10.62
C SER A 268 -21.48 16.60 -10.10
N SER A 269 -21.63 17.62 -9.26
CA SER A 269 -22.92 18.16 -8.81
C SER A 269 -22.92 19.67 -9.02
N GLY A 270 -23.49 20.13 -10.14
CA GLY A 270 -23.31 21.51 -10.56
C GLY A 270 -21.84 21.87 -10.79
N ASN A 271 -21.35 22.87 -10.06
CA ASN A 271 -19.96 23.33 -10.14
C ASN A 271 -19.03 22.68 -9.09
N THR A 272 -19.50 21.72 -8.32
CA THR A 272 -18.75 21.05 -7.25
C THR A 272 -18.56 19.56 -7.56
N LEU A 273 -17.58 18.95 -6.89
CA LEU A 273 -17.41 17.51 -6.87
C LEU A 273 -17.99 16.96 -5.57
N VAL A 274 -18.62 15.80 -5.66
CA VAL A 274 -19.23 15.12 -4.51
C VAL A 274 -18.73 13.67 -4.47
N ILE A 275 -18.47 13.19 -3.27
CA ILE A 275 -18.15 11.78 -3.00
C ILE A 275 -19.43 10.95 -3.09
N GLU A 276 -19.33 9.80 -3.71
CA GLU A 276 -20.34 8.76 -3.71
C GLU A 276 -19.71 7.47 -3.21
N LEU A 277 -20.30 6.89 -2.17
CA LEU A 277 -19.87 5.61 -1.62
C LEU A 277 -20.88 4.53 -2.00
N ASP A 278 -20.40 3.43 -2.55
CA ASP A 278 -21.28 2.31 -2.89
C ASP A 278 -20.73 0.96 -2.38
N GLN A 279 -21.64 0.00 -2.17
CA GLN A 279 -21.33 -1.36 -1.74
C GLN A 279 -21.50 -2.39 -2.87
N SER A 280 -21.35 -1.98 -4.12
CA SER A 280 -21.33 -2.90 -5.24
C SER A 280 -20.26 -3.99 -5.07
N THR A 281 -20.32 -5.01 -5.91
CA THR A 281 -19.41 -6.17 -5.82
C THR A 281 -17.95 -5.75 -5.85
N PRO A 282 -17.07 -6.39 -5.04
CA PRO A 282 -15.64 -6.11 -5.10
C PRO A 282 -15.08 -6.23 -6.52
N VAL A 283 -14.23 -5.27 -6.89
CA VAL A 283 -13.52 -5.27 -8.17
C VAL A 283 -12.07 -5.69 -7.93
N ASN A 284 -11.57 -6.62 -8.74
CA ASN A 284 -10.26 -7.26 -8.53
C ASN A 284 -10.08 -7.88 -7.13
N GLY A 285 -11.18 -8.30 -6.49
CA GLY A 285 -11.18 -8.81 -5.12
C GLY A 285 -11.18 -7.74 -4.03
N HIS A 286 -11.18 -6.44 -4.38
CA HIS A 286 -11.06 -5.33 -3.45
C HIS A 286 -12.29 -4.44 -3.38
N ARG A 287 -12.62 -3.95 -2.18
CA ARG A 287 -13.56 -2.88 -1.90
C ARG A 287 -13.10 -2.13 -0.65
N PRO A 288 -12.49 -0.92 -0.81
CA PRO A 288 -12.42 -0.09 -2.03
C PRO A 288 -11.52 -0.65 -3.13
N SER A 289 -11.77 -0.25 -4.40
CA SER A 289 -10.91 -0.53 -5.56
C SER A 289 -10.41 0.77 -6.20
N VAL A 290 -9.15 0.78 -6.62
CA VAL A 290 -8.51 1.88 -7.33
C VAL A 290 -9.11 2.05 -8.71
N ASP A 291 -9.38 0.95 -9.43
CA ASP A 291 -10.02 0.99 -10.75
C ASP A 291 -11.35 1.74 -10.68
N VAL A 292 -12.20 1.45 -9.68
CA VAL A 292 -13.52 2.09 -9.53
C VAL A 292 -13.40 3.60 -9.32
N MET A 293 -12.46 4.04 -8.46
CA MET A 293 -12.21 5.45 -8.22
C MET A 293 -11.70 6.16 -9.49
N PHE A 294 -10.73 5.56 -10.18
CA PHE A 294 -10.15 6.13 -11.40
C PHE A 294 -11.18 6.18 -12.53
N GLU A 295 -12.01 5.15 -12.68
CA GLU A 295 -13.11 5.12 -13.66
C GLU A 295 -14.11 6.26 -13.41
N SER A 296 -14.55 6.48 -12.17
CA SER A 296 -15.44 7.59 -11.85
C SER A 296 -14.81 8.95 -12.13
N ALA A 297 -13.52 9.12 -11.81
CA ALA A 297 -12.78 10.34 -12.12
C ALA A 297 -12.61 10.56 -13.62
N SER A 298 -12.61 9.50 -14.45
CA SER A 298 -12.52 9.62 -15.91
C SER A 298 -13.73 10.33 -16.54
N GLU A 299 -14.86 10.31 -15.87
CA GLU A 299 -16.11 10.96 -16.34
C GLU A 299 -16.11 12.49 -16.15
N LEU A 300 -15.13 13.03 -15.40
CA LEU A 300 -15.04 14.46 -15.11
C LEU A 300 -14.34 15.22 -16.25
N ASN A 301 -15.09 15.97 -17.05
CA ASN A 301 -14.54 16.69 -18.21
C ASN A 301 -13.83 18.01 -17.87
N ASN A 302 -14.18 18.65 -16.74
CA ASN A 302 -13.72 20.00 -16.39
C ASN A 302 -12.49 20.00 -15.44
N TYR A 303 -11.94 18.83 -15.16
CA TYR A 303 -10.78 18.67 -14.26
C TYR A 303 -9.62 18.02 -14.99
N ASP A 304 -8.41 18.52 -14.76
CA ASP A 304 -7.20 17.78 -15.07
C ASP A 304 -6.94 16.80 -13.94
N LYS A 305 -6.61 15.55 -14.26
CA LYS A 305 -6.44 14.49 -13.26
C LYS A 305 -4.97 14.15 -13.11
N LEU A 306 -4.52 14.04 -11.87
CA LEU A 306 -3.20 13.49 -11.54
C LEU A 306 -3.40 12.12 -10.89
N ALA A 307 -3.07 11.06 -11.63
CA ALA A 307 -3.12 9.70 -11.13
C ALA A 307 -1.79 9.32 -10.49
N VAL A 308 -1.85 8.74 -9.28
CA VAL A 308 -0.66 8.26 -8.57
C VAL A 308 -0.90 6.80 -8.17
N ILE A 309 -0.01 5.90 -8.60
CA ILE A 309 -0.07 4.48 -8.22
C ILE A 309 1.21 4.13 -7.48
N MET A 310 1.05 3.74 -6.21
CA MET A 310 2.18 3.39 -5.35
C MET A 310 2.16 1.90 -4.99
N THR A 311 3.07 1.52 -4.12
CA THR A 311 3.29 0.15 -3.68
C THR A 311 2.00 -0.63 -3.44
N GLY A 312 1.96 -1.86 -3.90
CA GLY A 312 0.81 -2.74 -3.76
C GLY A 312 0.97 -4.03 -4.56
N MET A 313 0.27 -5.06 -4.13
CA MET A 313 0.19 -6.34 -4.84
C MET A 313 -0.88 -6.28 -5.94
N GLY A 314 -0.74 -7.11 -6.97
CA GLY A 314 -1.72 -7.18 -8.07
C GLY A 314 -1.59 -6.06 -9.08
N SER A 315 -2.73 -5.68 -9.66
CA SER A 315 -2.82 -4.75 -10.80
C SER A 315 -4.02 -3.79 -10.71
N ASP A 316 -4.69 -3.70 -9.56
CA ASP A 316 -5.80 -2.76 -9.39
C ASP A 316 -5.33 -1.32 -9.62
N GLY A 317 -6.15 -0.51 -10.28
CA GLY A 317 -5.79 0.82 -10.78
C GLY A 317 -5.24 0.83 -12.22
N THR A 318 -4.89 -0.32 -12.80
CA THR A 318 -4.35 -0.39 -14.16
C THR A 318 -5.42 -0.12 -15.22
N ASN A 319 -6.59 -0.76 -15.11
CA ASN A 319 -7.70 -0.55 -16.03
C ASN A 319 -8.30 0.85 -15.88
N GLY A 320 -8.42 1.31 -14.62
CA GLY A 320 -8.86 2.66 -14.31
C GLY A 320 -7.89 3.72 -14.88
N LEU A 321 -6.58 3.52 -14.80
CA LEU A 321 -5.59 4.41 -15.42
C LEU A 321 -5.77 4.50 -16.93
N ILE A 322 -5.96 3.36 -17.61
CA ILE A 322 -6.20 3.34 -19.06
C ILE A 322 -7.44 4.15 -19.42
N LYS A 323 -8.56 3.97 -18.69
CA LYS A 323 -9.80 4.74 -18.91
C LYS A 323 -9.58 6.23 -18.64
N LEU A 324 -8.88 6.54 -17.54
CA LEU A 324 -8.60 7.90 -17.11
C LEU A 324 -7.80 8.67 -18.18
N VAL A 325 -6.72 8.08 -18.70
CA VAL A 325 -5.88 8.70 -19.74
C VAL A 325 -6.65 8.89 -21.05
N ASN A 326 -7.50 7.94 -21.41
CA ASN A 326 -8.34 8.05 -22.62
C ASN A 326 -9.47 9.09 -22.49
N SER A 327 -9.76 9.56 -21.27
CA SER A 327 -10.85 10.53 -21.01
C SER A 327 -10.45 11.99 -21.15
N GLY A 328 -9.16 12.31 -21.29
CA GLY A 328 -8.73 13.70 -21.41
C GLY A 328 -7.36 14.02 -20.83
N ARG A 329 -7.23 15.21 -20.23
CA ARG A 329 -5.96 15.68 -19.68
C ARG A 329 -5.63 14.98 -18.37
N VAL A 330 -4.64 14.08 -18.44
CA VAL A 330 -4.18 13.26 -17.31
C VAL A 330 -2.65 13.32 -17.26
N LYS A 331 -2.12 13.41 -16.07
CA LYS A 331 -0.74 13.09 -15.73
C LYS A 331 -0.73 11.93 -14.77
N SER A 332 0.32 11.12 -14.86
CA SER A 332 0.39 9.88 -14.09
C SER A 332 1.78 9.64 -13.53
N ILE A 333 1.82 9.25 -12.25
CA ILE A 333 3.02 8.95 -11.50
C ILE A 333 2.91 7.52 -10.98
N ALA A 334 3.96 6.73 -11.15
CA ALA A 334 4.08 5.43 -10.50
C ALA A 334 5.28 5.41 -9.56
N GLU A 335 5.12 4.75 -8.42
CA GLU A 335 6.25 4.52 -7.52
C GLU A 335 7.27 3.59 -8.17
N SER A 336 8.55 3.89 -7.99
CA SER A 336 9.65 3.12 -8.53
C SER A 336 9.77 1.73 -7.87
N LYS A 337 10.45 0.81 -8.57
CA LYS A 337 10.78 -0.52 -8.04
C LYS A 337 11.71 -0.45 -6.83
N GLU A 338 12.53 0.59 -6.77
CA GLU A 338 13.55 0.79 -5.75
C GLU A 338 12.94 1.02 -4.38
N THR A 339 11.83 1.75 -4.30
CA THR A 339 11.18 2.12 -3.03
C THR A 339 9.91 1.33 -2.73
N SER A 340 9.19 0.85 -3.74
CA SER A 340 8.00 0.02 -3.52
C SER A 340 8.30 -1.19 -2.66
N ILE A 341 7.56 -1.37 -1.57
CA ILE A 341 7.64 -2.59 -0.75
C ILE A 341 7.25 -3.79 -1.60
N VAL A 342 6.12 -3.70 -2.31
CA VAL A 342 5.68 -4.66 -3.30
C VAL A 342 5.46 -3.95 -4.64
N PHE A 343 6.31 -4.27 -5.63
CA PHE A 343 6.27 -3.67 -6.97
C PHE A 343 5.30 -4.45 -7.88
N GLY A 344 4.02 -4.51 -7.51
CA GLY A 344 2.94 -5.13 -8.29
C GLY A 344 2.11 -4.10 -9.03
N MET A 345 1.28 -3.32 -8.31
CA MET A 345 0.45 -2.25 -8.87
C MET A 345 1.25 -1.24 -9.70
N PRO A 346 2.39 -0.68 -9.21
CA PRO A 346 3.20 0.22 -10.03
C PRO A 346 3.75 -0.45 -11.28
N LYS A 347 4.21 -1.70 -11.19
CA LYS A 347 4.70 -2.46 -12.33
C LYS A 347 3.62 -2.64 -13.41
N ALA A 348 2.40 -2.98 -13.00
CA ALA A 348 1.27 -3.16 -13.92
C ALA A 348 0.89 -1.84 -14.59
N ALA A 349 0.85 -0.73 -13.84
CA ALA A 349 0.61 0.60 -14.38
C ALA A 349 1.69 1.02 -15.40
N ILE A 350 2.96 0.85 -15.09
CA ILE A 350 4.08 1.17 -15.98
C ILE A 350 4.00 0.34 -17.28
N ALA A 351 3.60 -0.92 -17.19
CA ALA A 351 3.46 -1.79 -18.37
C ALA A 351 2.37 -1.34 -19.37
N THR A 352 1.46 -0.43 -18.97
CA THR A 352 0.48 0.18 -19.90
C THR A 352 1.09 1.20 -20.85
N ASN A 353 2.29 1.70 -20.58
CA ASN A 353 2.93 2.83 -21.25
C ASN A 353 2.16 4.17 -21.09
N TYR A 354 1.26 4.27 -20.11
CA TYR A 354 0.51 5.49 -19.79
C TYR A 354 1.04 6.22 -18.54
N VAL A 355 2.14 5.73 -17.94
CA VAL A 355 2.80 6.40 -16.83
C VAL A 355 3.77 7.45 -17.35
N ASP A 356 3.55 8.72 -16.99
CA ASP A 356 4.41 9.84 -17.40
C ASP A 356 5.73 9.87 -16.60
N GLU A 357 5.65 9.65 -15.29
CA GLU A 357 6.83 9.72 -14.42
C GLU A 357 6.89 8.50 -13.47
N VAL A 358 8.07 7.89 -13.37
CA VAL A 358 8.38 6.86 -12.36
C VAL A 358 9.28 7.50 -11.32
N GLN A 359 8.83 7.52 -10.05
CA GLN A 359 9.50 8.26 -8.98
C GLN A 359 9.73 7.41 -7.74
N ASN A 360 10.82 7.64 -7.04
CA ASN A 360 11.00 7.12 -5.70
C ASN A 360 9.99 7.78 -4.74
N VAL A 361 9.54 7.04 -3.73
CA VAL A 361 8.50 7.50 -2.79
C VAL A 361 8.82 8.86 -2.17
N GLU A 362 10.09 9.14 -1.90
CA GLU A 362 10.56 10.41 -1.31
C GLU A 362 10.30 11.62 -2.22
N ASN A 363 10.22 11.41 -3.53
CA ASN A 363 10.08 12.46 -4.55
C ASN A 363 8.64 12.63 -5.04
N ILE A 364 7.74 11.69 -4.73
CA ILE A 364 6.35 11.70 -5.24
C ILE A 364 5.62 12.98 -4.82
N ALA A 365 5.74 13.41 -3.56
CA ALA A 365 5.12 14.64 -3.09
C ALA A 365 5.59 15.88 -3.88
N GLN A 366 6.90 16.01 -4.11
CA GLN A 366 7.46 17.09 -4.92
C GLN A 366 6.97 17.02 -6.38
N THR A 367 6.87 15.81 -6.93
CA THR A 367 6.36 15.61 -8.29
C THR A 367 4.87 15.96 -8.40
N ILE A 368 4.05 15.62 -7.38
CA ILE A 368 2.66 16.06 -7.29
C ILE A 368 2.59 17.60 -7.35
N MET A 369 3.38 18.30 -6.53
CA MET A 369 3.38 19.77 -6.47
C MET A 369 3.82 20.44 -7.78
N LYS A 370 4.51 19.77 -8.67
CA LYS A 370 4.86 20.25 -10.02
C LYS A 370 3.62 20.37 -10.92
N TYR A 371 2.57 19.62 -10.63
CA TYR A 371 1.36 19.50 -11.47
C TYR A 371 0.13 20.22 -10.89
N VAL A 372 0.16 20.73 -9.66
CA VAL A 372 -0.99 21.34 -8.98
C VAL A 372 -0.76 22.77 -8.52
#